data_faefaf410a31eda443b1e959be29e899
#
_entry.id   faefaf410a31eda443b1e959be29e899
#
_cell.length_a   1.000
_cell.length_b   1.000
_cell.length_c   1.000
_cell.angle_alpha   90.00
_cell.angle_beta   90.00
_cell.angle_gamma   90.00
#
_symmetry.space_group_name_H-M   'P 1'
#
loop_
_entity.id
_entity.type
_entity.pdbx_description
1 polymer ?
#
loop_
_entity_poly.entity_id
_entity_poly.type
_entity_poly.pdbx_seq_one_letter_code
_entity_poly.pdbx_strand_id
1 'polypeptide(L)'
;LWVSVAAIGLTVAVLATLYFSLRWALRIAAEVAAPYALRARWTWLPTGAAALGVAMHLAGTWPSFTWHWVTDPVTPTYARQAVLLATALSGQATRVLPPSPALDTAMRDPHRALAALRGRDVNLVFLESYGAMVYDDPRVAPPLARARAAFGDDIAASGRHVASAFVRAATFAGASELSHLSLLSGIDLTDPLRHDLLLTTDRPTLARLFSRAGYESFGVYPALSWDWAERRFYGFDRFIDGRDLDYRGPPLGYWKIPDQYAFAKLHALHPPAGSAPPRLLFFPTITTHLPFGPVPPYQADWDRLLSADPFGADESRRLLTSYVDWLDMRPNYIGMFEYTYRWLGGWLRRPESRETVWLLVGDHQPAANVSGEGARWDVPV
;
A
#
# COMPACT_ATOMS: atom_id res chain seq x y z
N LEU A 1 -22.45 12.22 11.17
CA LEU A 1 -22.16 12.94 12.42
C LEU A 1 -22.73 12.20 13.63
N TRP A 2 -24.02 11.86 13.67
CA TRP A 2 -24.65 11.18 14.81
C TRP A 2 -24.07 9.80 15.10
N VAL A 3 -23.73 9.01 14.06
CA VAL A 3 -23.11 7.69 14.19
C VAL A 3 -21.72 7.81 14.82
N SER A 4 -20.94 8.82 14.41
CA SER A 4 -19.59 9.05 14.97
C SER A 4 -19.66 9.51 16.43
N VAL A 5 -20.62 10.36 16.79
CA VAL A 5 -20.83 10.79 18.19
C VAL A 5 -21.27 9.61 19.07
N ALA A 6 -22.18 8.76 18.56
CA ALA A 6 -22.60 7.56 19.29
C ALA A 6 -21.46 6.55 19.46
N ALA A 7 -20.61 6.37 18.44
CA ALA A 7 -19.44 5.50 18.54
C ALA A 7 -18.42 6.01 19.56
N ILE A 8 -18.15 7.32 19.60
CA ILE A 8 -17.27 7.93 20.61
C ILE A 8 -17.87 7.76 22.00
N GLY A 9 -19.17 8.02 22.18
CA GLY A 9 -19.85 7.84 23.46
C GLY A 9 -19.79 6.40 23.97
N LEU A 10 -20.01 5.43 23.07
CA LEU A 10 -19.90 4.00 23.41
C LEU A 10 -18.47 3.63 23.80
N THR A 11 -17.47 4.08 23.05
CA THR A 11 -16.05 3.83 23.35
C THR A 11 -15.67 4.37 24.73
N VAL A 12 -16.06 5.61 25.04
CA VAL A 12 -15.82 6.21 26.36
C VAL A 12 -16.51 5.43 27.46
N ALA A 13 -17.76 5.00 27.26
CA ALA A 13 -18.50 4.21 28.23
C ALA A 13 -17.83 2.85 28.49
N VAL A 14 -17.38 2.15 27.43
CA VAL A 14 -16.65 0.88 27.55
C VAL A 14 -15.35 1.07 28.30
N LEU A 15 -14.54 2.08 27.96
CA LEU A 15 -13.28 2.37 28.64
C LEU A 15 -13.49 2.72 30.11
N ALA A 16 -14.50 3.53 30.43
CA ALA A 16 -14.85 3.85 31.80
C ALA A 16 -15.26 2.60 32.59
N THR A 17 -16.10 1.75 31.99
CA THR A 17 -16.51 0.48 32.62
C THR A 17 -15.31 -0.42 32.88
N LEU A 18 -14.42 -0.60 31.92
CA LEU A 18 -13.19 -1.38 32.09
C LEU A 18 -12.29 -0.80 33.18
N TYR A 19 -12.10 0.52 33.19
CA TYR A 19 -11.30 1.21 34.21
C TYR A 19 -11.86 0.98 35.62
N PHE A 20 -13.17 1.20 35.83
CA PHE A 20 -13.78 1.03 37.14
C PHE A 20 -13.81 -0.43 37.59
N SER A 21 -14.06 -1.37 36.66
CA SER A 21 -14.02 -2.80 36.95
C SER A 21 -12.62 -3.25 37.34
N LEU A 22 -11.58 -2.84 36.64
CA LEU A 22 -10.19 -3.14 36.95
C LEU A 22 -9.79 -2.51 38.30
N ARG A 23 -10.15 -1.24 38.54
CA ARG A 23 -9.89 -0.55 39.79
C ARG A 23 -10.57 -1.24 40.97
N TRP A 24 -11.80 -1.72 40.79
CA TRP A 24 -12.54 -2.46 41.80
C TRP A 24 -11.87 -3.82 42.07
N ALA A 25 -11.52 -4.58 41.05
CA ALA A 25 -10.82 -5.86 41.18
C ALA A 25 -9.46 -5.71 41.89
N LEU A 26 -8.68 -4.67 41.53
CA LEU A 26 -7.40 -4.38 42.21
C LEU A 26 -7.59 -4.00 43.68
N ARG A 27 -8.66 -3.27 44.03
CA ARG A 27 -8.97 -2.96 45.42
C ARG A 27 -9.27 -4.23 46.21
N ILE A 28 -10.16 -5.09 45.69
CA ILE A 28 -10.45 -6.38 46.35
C ILE A 28 -9.18 -7.21 46.49
N ALA A 29 -8.37 -7.31 45.42
CA ALA A 29 -7.10 -8.06 45.49
C ALA A 29 -6.15 -7.47 46.53
N ALA A 30 -6.05 -6.14 46.67
CA ALA A 30 -5.25 -5.46 47.66
C ALA A 30 -5.77 -5.71 49.09
N GLU A 31 -7.08 -5.64 49.30
CA GLU A 31 -7.71 -5.91 50.59
C GLU A 31 -7.51 -7.38 51.05
N VAL A 32 -7.64 -8.33 50.12
CA VAL A 32 -7.40 -9.76 50.36
C VAL A 32 -5.92 -10.03 50.63
N ALA A 33 -5.01 -9.36 49.91
CA ALA A 33 -3.57 -9.56 50.05
C ALA A 33 -2.94 -8.83 51.24
N ALA A 34 -3.57 -7.74 51.75
CA ALA A 34 -3.04 -6.91 52.82
C ALA A 34 -2.65 -7.68 54.09
N PRO A 35 -3.43 -8.66 54.59
CA PRO A 35 -3.05 -9.44 55.78
C PRO A 35 -1.80 -10.31 55.55
N TYR A 36 -1.53 -10.68 54.32
CA TYR A 36 -0.40 -11.54 53.91
C TYR A 36 0.85 -10.73 53.57
N ALA A 37 0.70 -9.52 53.01
CA ALA A 37 1.80 -8.67 52.59
C ALA A 37 2.69 -8.18 53.77
N LEU A 38 2.11 -7.98 54.93
CA LEU A 38 2.86 -7.54 56.13
C LEU A 38 3.78 -8.62 56.75
N ARG A 39 3.63 -9.89 56.34
CA ARG A 39 4.43 -11.02 56.85
C ARG A 39 5.48 -11.55 55.90
N ALA A 40 5.49 -11.15 54.64
CA ALA A 40 6.37 -11.73 53.64
C ALA A 40 7.46 -10.74 53.18
N ARG A 41 8.69 -10.94 53.67
CA ARG A 41 9.91 -10.23 53.15
C ARG A 41 10.16 -10.43 51.66
N TRP A 42 9.41 -11.31 51.01
CA TRP A 42 9.55 -11.70 49.60
C TRP A 42 8.64 -10.95 48.63
N THR A 43 7.73 -10.10 49.10
CA THR A 43 6.79 -9.36 48.25
C THR A 43 7.48 -8.29 47.38
N TRP A 44 8.68 -7.86 47.76
CA TRP A 44 9.45 -6.88 47.00
C TRP A 44 10.15 -7.47 45.77
N LEU A 45 10.37 -8.79 45.71
CA LEU A 45 11.06 -9.43 44.60
C LEU A 45 10.27 -9.33 43.27
N PRO A 46 8.96 -9.66 43.18
CA PRO A 46 8.21 -9.53 41.94
C PRO A 46 8.04 -8.06 41.52
N THR A 47 7.89 -7.13 42.49
CA THR A 47 7.80 -5.70 42.19
C THR A 47 9.13 -5.17 41.68
N GLY A 48 10.25 -5.56 42.29
CA GLY A 48 11.59 -5.20 41.83
C GLY A 48 11.90 -5.77 40.43
N ALA A 49 11.53 -7.03 40.17
CA ALA A 49 11.70 -7.66 38.85
C ALA A 49 10.86 -6.95 37.77
N ALA A 50 9.61 -6.60 38.07
CA ALA A 50 8.75 -5.85 37.17
C ALA A 50 9.32 -4.45 36.89
N ALA A 51 9.78 -3.73 37.91
CA ALA A 51 10.40 -2.42 37.78
C ALA A 51 11.69 -2.48 36.95
N LEU A 52 12.52 -3.52 37.17
CA LEU A 52 13.73 -3.75 36.37
C LEU A 52 13.38 -4.05 34.90
N GLY A 53 12.37 -4.88 34.67
CA GLY A 53 11.89 -5.17 33.32
C GLY A 53 11.43 -3.92 32.57
N VAL A 54 10.66 -3.06 33.23
CA VAL A 54 10.24 -1.76 32.65
C VAL A 54 11.45 -0.85 32.41
N ALA A 55 12.39 -0.77 33.33
CA ALA A 55 13.60 0.03 33.16
C ALA A 55 14.47 -0.46 32.00
N MET A 56 14.66 -1.77 31.86
CA MET A 56 15.39 -2.37 30.74
C MET A 56 14.70 -2.11 29.39
N HIS A 57 13.36 -2.20 29.37
CA HIS A 57 12.58 -1.89 28.17
C HIS A 57 12.74 -0.42 27.76
N LEU A 58 12.61 0.52 28.71
CA LEU A 58 12.79 1.95 28.45
C LEU A 58 14.22 2.31 28.04
N ALA A 59 15.21 1.56 28.52
CA ALA A 59 16.62 1.75 28.15
C ALA A 59 17.01 1.11 26.80
N GLY A 60 16.09 0.39 26.14
CA GLY A 60 16.37 -0.35 24.91
C GLY A 60 17.34 -1.51 25.09
N THR A 61 17.58 -1.97 26.33
CA THR A 61 18.51 -3.06 26.69
C THR A 61 17.81 -4.39 26.91
N TRP A 62 16.52 -4.48 26.54
CA TRP A 62 15.77 -5.70 26.65
C TRP A 62 16.39 -6.80 25.79
N PRO A 63 16.65 -8.00 26.33
CA PRO A 63 17.12 -9.12 25.54
C PRO A 63 16.15 -9.40 24.40
N SER A 64 16.64 -9.72 23.20
CA SER A 64 15.86 -10.03 22.00
C SER A 64 15.13 -11.37 22.13
N PHE A 65 14.33 -11.54 23.17
CA PHE A 65 13.38 -12.62 23.29
C PHE A 65 12.13 -12.31 22.50
N THR A 66 11.57 -13.32 21.84
CA THR A 66 10.34 -13.24 21.06
C THR A 66 9.08 -12.88 21.87
N TRP A 67 9.19 -12.77 23.18
CA TRP A 67 8.09 -12.47 24.10
C TRP A 67 8.33 -11.15 24.81
N HIS A 68 7.50 -10.16 24.50
CA HIS A 68 7.49 -8.89 25.19
C HIS A 68 6.49 -8.94 26.36
N TRP A 69 6.99 -8.85 27.59
CA TRP A 69 6.18 -8.79 28.79
C TRP A 69 5.61 -7.40 29.07
N VAL A 70 6.13 -6.39 28.40
CA VAL A 70 5.73 -4.99 28.52
C VAL A 70 5.51 -4.43 27.13
N THR A 71 4.38 -3.81 26.90
CA THR A 71 4.09 -3.11 25.64
C THR A 71 4.66 -1.70 25.66
N ASP A 72 4.95 -1.14 24.50
CA ASP A 72 5.34 0.26 24.37
C ASP A 72 4.26 1.18 24.95
N PRO A 73 4.64 2.27 25.63
CA PRO A 73 3.67 3.20 26.18
C PRO A 73 2.82 3.83 25.08
N VAL A 74 1.50 3.77 25.21
CA VAL A 74 0.55 4.34 24.26
C VAL A 74 0.44 5.87 24.35
N THR A 75 0.94 6.47 25.42
CA THR A 75 0.87 7.91 25.67
C THR A 75 1.45 8.75 24.51
N PRO A 76 2.62 8.43 23.91
CA PRO A 76 3.15 9.17 22.77
C PRO A 76 2.24 9.10 21.55
N THR A 77 1.53 7.98 21.36
CA THR A 77 0.56 7.82 20.27
C THR A 77 -0.63 8.74 20.48
N TYR A 78 -1.23 8.77 21.67
CA TYR A 78 -2.33 9.69 21.98
C TYR A 78 -1.91 11.16 21.90
N ALA A 79 -0.69 11.50 22.37
CA ALA A 79 -0.16 12.85 22.24
C ALA A 79 -0.05 13.27 20.76
N ARG A 80 0.47 12.40 19.88
CA ARG A 80 0.53 12.65 18.43
C ARG A 80 -0.85 12.83 17.82
N GLN A 81 -1.83 11.99 18.19
CA GLN A 81 -3.21 12.12 17.71
C GLN A 81 -3.87 13.42 18.18
N ALA A 82 -3.60 13.86 19.40
CA ALA A 82 -4.11 15.14 19.91
C ALA A 82 -3.49 16.32 19.14
N VAL A 83 -2.20 16.29 18.84
CA VAL A 83 -1.52 17.29 18.01
C VAL A 83 -2.08 17.30 16.58
N LEU A 84 -2.29 16.14 15.98
CA LEU A 84 -2.90 16.01 14.66
C LEU A 84 -4.29 16.68 14.64
N LEU A 85 -5.14 16.32 15.59
CA LEU A 85 -6.49 16.87 15.68
C LEU A 85 -6.47 18.39 15.88
N ALA A 86 -5.63 18.90 16.79
CA ALA A 86 -5.49 20.34 17.01
C ALA A 86 -4.99 21.07 15.76
N THR A 87 -4.02 20.50 15.05
CA THR A 87 -3.48 21.08 13.82
C THR A 87 -4.52 21.11 12.70
N ALA A 88 -5.27 20.03 12.54
CA ALA A 88 -6.33 19.92 11.53
C ALA A 88 -7.47 20.93 11.83
N LEU A 89 -7.97 20.98 13.07
CA LEU A 89 -9.04 21.87 13.50
C LEU A 89 -8.67 23.36 13.46
N SER A 90 -7.40 23.68 13.69
CA SER A 90 -6.91 25.07 13.63
C SER A 90 -6.67 25.58 12.21
N GLY A 91 -6.82 24.73 11.19
CA GLY A 91 -6.53 25.06 9.80
C GLY A 91 -5.04 25.30 9.50
N GLN A 92 -4.15 24.86 10.39
CA GLN A 92 -2.70 25.03 10.22
C GLN A 92 -2.05 23.89 9.41
N ALA A 93 -2.81 22.86 9.03
CA ALA A 93 -2.34 21.70 8.30
C ALA A 93 -1.45 22.06 7.09
N THR A 94 -1.92 22.98 6.25
CA THR A 94 -1.19 23.43 5.06
C THR A 94 0.15 24.12 5.38
N ARG A 95 0.28 24.76 6.55
CA ARG A 95 1.51 25.43 6.99
C ARG A 95 2.54 24.48 7.58
N VAL A 96 2.08 23.41 8.20
CA VAL A 96 2.94 22.39 8.84
C VAL A 96 3.49 21.42 7.81
N LEU A 97 2.71 21.11 6.75
CA LEU A 97 3.18 20.24 5.67
C LEU A 97 4.26 20.91 4.83
N PRO A 98 5.30 20.15 4.40
CA PRO A 98 6.32 20.68 3.52
C PRO A 98 5.71 21.19 2.20
N PRO A 99 6.33 22.19 1.55
CA PRO A 99 5.89 22.66 0.24
C PRO A 99 6.15 21.61 -0.83
N SER A 100 5.40 21.67 -1.93
CA SER A 100 5.64 20.92 -3.17
C SER A 100 5.90 21.88 -4.35
N PRO A 101 7.08 22.56 -4.40
CA PRO A 101 7.30 23.64 -5.34
C PRO A 101 7.15 23.23 -6.80
N ALA A 102 7.52 21.99 -7.14
CA ALA A 102 7.40 21.48 -8.50
C ALA A 102 5.93 21.37 -8.92
N LEU A 103 5.09 20.75 -8.07
CA LEU A 103 3.66 20.59 -8.34
C LEU A 103 2.95 21.96 -8.29
N ASP A 104 3.28 22.82 -7.32
CA ASP A 104 2.72 24.16 -7.21
C ASP A 104 3.03 25.01 -8.45
N THR A 105 4.24 24.87 -9.01
CA THR A 105 4.62 25.54 -10.25
C THR A 105 3.88 24.95 -11.46
N ALA A 106 3.80 23.63 -11.55
CA ALA A 106 3.08 22.96 -12.62
C ALA A 106 1.59 23.33 -12.64
N MET A 107 0.99 23.49 -11.45
CA MET A 107 -0.43 23.89 -11.33
C MET A 107 -0.74 25.31 -11.78
N ARG A 108 0.25 26.18 -11.95
CA ARG A 108 0.09 27.53 -12.53
C ARG A 108 -0.11 27.51 -14.03
N ASP A 109 0.56 26.56 -14.71
CA ASP A 109 0.41 26.35 -16.16
C ASP A 109 0.49 24.83 -16.49
N PRO A 110 -0.63 24.11 -16.28
CA PRO A 110 -0.68 22.66 -16.49
C PRO A 110 -0.34 22.23 -17.91
N HIS A 111 -0.78 22.99 -18.90
CA HIS A 111 -0.51 22.67 -20.30
C HIS A 111 0.97 22.74 -20.65
N ARG A 112 1.67 23.73 -20.12
CA ARG A 112 3.12 23.86 -20.29
C ARG A 112 3.87 22.78 -19.51
N ALA A 113 3.44 22.49 -18.28
CA ALA A 113 4.07 21.48 -17.43
C ALA A 113 4.00 20.09 -18.08
N LEU A 114 2.90 19.76 -18.75
CA LEU A 114 2.68 18.49 -19.42
C LEU A 114 2.88 18.54 -20.95
N ALA A 115 3.58 19.56 -21.47
CA ALA A 115 3.73 19.75 -22.92
C ALA A 115 4.36 18.54 -23.63
N ALA A 116 5.33 17.87 -22.99
CA ALA A 116 5.97 16.66 -23.51
C ALA A 116 5.05 15.44 -23.58
N LEU A 117 3.94 15.45 -22.84
CA LEU A 117 2.97 14.36 -22.78
C LEU A 117 1.71 14.64 -23.62
N ARG A 118 1.67 15.78 -24.29
CA ARG A 118 0.48 16.22 -25.03
C ARG A 118 0.02 15.18 -26.05
N GLY A 119 -1.25 14.80 -25.97
CA GLY A 119 -1.88 13.85 -26.89
C GLY A 119 -1.56 12.38 -26.61
N ARG A 120 -0.76 12.08 -25.61
CA ARG A 120 -0.40 10.72 -25.19
C ARG A 120 -1.20 10.30 -23.96
N ASP A 121 -1.55 9.04 -23.88
CA ASP A 121 -2.03 8.47 -22.62
C ASP A 121 -0.85 8.26 -21.65
N VAL A 122 -1.09 8.30 -20.36
CA VAL A 122 -0.08 8.09 -19.33
C VAL A 122 -0.58 7.02 -18.35
N ASN A 123 0.15 5.93 -18.27
CA ASN A 123 -0.09 4.87 -17.27
C ASN A 123 0.94 5.00 -16.15
N LEU A 124 0.49 5.44 -14.98
CA LEU A 124 1.25 5.43 -13.74
C LEU A 124 0.86 4.18 -12.95
N VAL A 125 1.73 3.18 -13.00
CA VAL A 125 1.51 1.88 -12.37
C VAL A 125 2.44 1.73 -11.18
N PHE A 126 1.87 1.63 -9.99
CA PHE A 126 2.62 1.22 -8.81
C PHE A 126 2.66 -0.30 -8.75
N LEU A 127 3.86 -0.86 -8.73
CA LEU A 127 4.08 -2.29 -8.58
C LEU A 127 4.19 -2.59 -7.09
N GLU A 128 3.19 -3.26 -6.56
CA GLU A 128 3.10 -3.69 -5.15
C GLU A 128 4.32 -4.53 -4.75
N SER A 129 4.97 -4.18 -3.64
CA SER A 129 6.13 -4.85 -3.07
C SER A 129 7.33 -4.96 -4.04
N TYR A 130 7.46 -4.05 -5.03
CA TYR A 130 8.54 -4.06 -6.02
C TYR A 130 9.75 -3.29 -5.51
N GLY A 131 10.52 -3.93 -4.64
CA GLY A 131 11.71 -3.33 -4.05
C GLY A 131 12.98 -3.54 -4.88
N ALA A 132 14.04 -2.81 -4.54
CA ALA A 132 15.35 -2.94 -5.18
C ALA A 132 15.93 -4.37 -5.08
N MET A 133 15.46 -5.16 -4.11
CA MET A 133 15.88 -6.55 -3.93
C MET A 133 15.67 -7.44 -5.17
N VAL A 134 14.74 -7.10 -6.06
CA VAL A 134 14.54 -7.84 -7.31
C VAL A 134 15.73 -7.72 -8.26
N TYR A 135 16.67 -6.80 -7.99
CA TYR A 135 17.88 -6.57 -8.75
C TYR A 135 19.16 -6.93 -7.98
N ASP A 136 19.18 -6.82 -6.67
CA ASP A 136 20.40 -6.89 -5.88
C ASP A 136 20.42 -8.01 -4.81
N ASP A 137 19.30 -8.61 -4.44
CA ASP A 137 19.31 -9.76 -3.52
C ASP A 137 19.78 -11.02 -4.26
N PRO A 138 20.87 -11.69 -3.81
CA PRO A 138 21.42 -12.86 -4.48
C PRO A 138 20.49 -14.08 -4.50
N ARG A 139 19.43 -14.08 -3.69
CA ARG A 139 18.42 -15.15 -3.61
C ARG A 139 17.23 -14.90 -4.54
N VAL A 140 17.02 -13.66 -4.99
CA VAL A 140 15.84 -13.22 -5.77
C VAL A 140 16.24 -12.74 -7.17
N ALA A 141 17.31 -11.97 -7.30
CA ALA A 141 17.69 -11.36 -8.56
C ALA A 141 18.10 -12.39 -9.65
N PRO A 142 18.88 -13.45 -9.36
CA PRO A 142 19.24 -14.45 -10.36
C PRO A 142 18.04 -15.26 -10.88
N PRO A 143 17.14 -15.80 -10.04
CA PRO A 143 15.92 -16.46 -10.51
C PRO A 143 15.07 -15.58 -11.43
N LEU A 144 14.92 -14.29 -11.13
CA LEU A 144 14.13 -13.35 -11.93
C LEU A 144 14.83 -12.87 -13.20
N ALA A 145 16.12 -13.12 -13.37
CA ALA A 145 16.91 -12.57 -14.49
C ALA A 145 16.31 -12.92 -15.86
N ARG A 146 15.86 -14.17 -16.06
CA ARG A 146 15.24 -14.60 -17.32
C ARG A 146 13.92 -13.90 -17.60
N ALA A 147 13.05 -13.82 -16.60
CA ALA A 147 11.75 -13.17 -16.76
C ALA A 147 11.89 -11.66 -17.00
N ARG A 148 12.85 -11.03 -16.32
CA ARG A 148 13.19 -9.62 -16.51
C ARG A 148 13.78 -9.35 -17.89
N ALA A 149 14.68 -10.22 -18.41
CA ALA A 149 15.21 -10.11 -19.76
C ALA A 149 14.09 -10.23 -20.81
N ALA A 150 13.22 -11.23 -20.68
CA ALA A 150 12.08 -11.41 -21.56
C ALA A 150 11.13 -10.18 -21.56
N PHE A 151 10.93 -9.56 -20.40
CA PHE A 151 10.16 -8.32 -20.31
C PHE A 151 10.86 -7.16 -21.03
N GLY A 152 12.20 -7.07 -20.94
CA GLY A 152 13.00 -6.12 -21.73
C GLY A 152 12.85 -6.32 -23.23
N ASP A 153 12.84 -7.59 -23.70
CA ASP A 153 12.59 -7.93 -25.09
C ASP A 153 11.17 -7.52 -25.54
N ASP A 154 10.16 -7.70 -24.66
CA ASP A 154 8.79 -7.28 -24.92
C ASP A 154 8.67 -5.75 -25.07
N ILE A 155 9.38 -5.00 -24.21
CA ILE A 155 9.46 -3.53 -24.30
C ILE A 155 10.08 -3.12 -25.66
N ALA A 156 11.21 -3.71 -26.01
CA ALA A 156 11.89 -3.42 -27.27
C ALA A 156 11.02 -3.78 -28.49
N ALA A 157 10.38 -4.96 -28.47
CA ALA A 157 9.48 -5.41 -29.54
C ALA A 157 8.24 -4.51 -29.70
N SER A 158 7.83 -3.81 -28.64
CA SER A 158 6.74 -2.82 -28.70
C SER A 158 7.18 -1.45 -29.28
N GLY A 159 8.44 -1.32 -29.68
CA GLY A 159 9.01 -0.06 -30.18
C GLY A 159 9.27 1.00 -29.11
N ARG A 160 9.24 0.63 -27.83
CA ARG A 160 9.46 1.55 -26.70
C ARG A 160 10.91 1.52 -26.25
N HIS A 161 11.30 2.62 -25.63
CA HIS A 161 12.57 2.76 -24.92
C HIS A 161 12.31 2.80 -23.43
N VAL A 162 13.21 2.25 -22.64
CA VAL A 162 13.14 2.24 -21.17
C VAL A 162 14.30 3.04 -20.58
N ALA A 163 14.00 3.83 -19.57
CA ALA A 163 14.97 4.41 -18.65
C ALA A 163 14.59 3.98 -17.24
N SER A 164 15.55 3.61 -16.43
CA SER A 164 15.31 3.14 -15.06
C SER A 164 16.24 3.82 -14.08
N ALA A 165 15.75 3.99 -12.87
CA ALA A 165 16.49 4.50 -11.73
C ALA A 165 16.00 3.83 -10.45
N PHE A 166 16.66 4.13 -9.32
CA PHE A 166 16.15 3.80 -8.00
C PHE A 166 15.77 5.08 -7.28
N VAL A 167 14.64 5.04 -6.59
CA VAL A 167 14.18 6.11 -5.71
C VAL A 167 13.89 5.54 -4.32
N ARG A 168 14.02 6.36 -3.29
CA ARG A 168 13.67 5.93 -1.94
C ARG A 168 12.15 5.95 -1.77
N ALA A 169 11.57 4.83 -1.34
CA ALA A 169 10.15 4.74 -1.01
C ALA A 169 9.83 5.50 0.29
N ALA A 170 8.59 5.95 0.41
CA ALA A 170 8.10 6.59 1.62
C ALA A 170 7.81 5.59 2.74
N THR A 171 7.71 4.31 2.42
CA THR A 171 7.38 3.25 3.37
C THR A 171 8.16 1.96 3.09
N PHE A 172 8.06 0.99 4.01
CA PHE A 172 8.67 -0.33 3.92
C PHE A 172 7.67 -1.40 4.37
N ALA A 173 7.53 -2.45 3.59
CA ALA A 173 6.70 -3.64 3.91
C ALA A 173 5.20 -3.37 4.10
N GLY A 174 4.66 -2.33 3.50
CA GLY A 174 3.23 -2.01 3.55
C GLY A 174 2.97 -0.51 3.64
N ALA A 175 1.73 -0.13 3.92
CA ALA A 175 1.26 1.25 3.89
C ALA A 175 1.54 1.94 2.54
N SER A 176 1.20 1.25 1.45
CA SER A 176 1.47 1.66 0.06
C SER A 176 0.89 3.03 -0.26
N GLU A 177 -0.18 3.45 0.43
CA GLU A 177 -0.79 4.77 0.32
C GLU A 177 0.20 5.92 0.62
N LEU A 178 1.21 5.69 1.47
CA LEU A 178 2.25 6.67 1.76
C LEU A 178 3.12 6.93 0.51
N SER A 179 3.52 5.87 -0.20
CA SER A 179 4.27 5.98 -1.46
C SER A 179 3.40 6.56 -2.58
N HIS A 180 2.15 6.11 -2.70
CA HIS A 180 1.21 6.61 -3.69
C HIS A 180 1.00 8.11 -3.55
N LEU A 181 0.65 8.57 -2.34
CA LEU A 181 0.40 9.99 -2.11
C LEU A 181 1.67 10.82 -2.08
N SER A 182 2.82 10.26 -1.68
CA SER A 182 4.10 10.98 -1.80
C SER A 182 4.36 11.39 -3.25
N LEU A 183 4.19 10.46 -4.20
CA LEU A 183 4.34 10.76 -5.62
C LEU A 183 3.25 11.71 -6.12
N LEU A 184 1.97 11.41 -5.81
CA LEU A 184 0.84 12.19 -6.32
C LEU A 184 0.79 13.63 -5.78
N SER A 185 1.26 13.86 -4.56
CA SER A 185 1.25 15.20 -3.91
C SER A 185 2.58 15.93 -3.98
N GLY A 186 3.67 15.22 -4.34
CA GLY A 186 5.02 15.76 -4.33
C GLY A 186 5.54 16.10 -2.93
N ILE A 187 5.04 15.41 -1.89
CA ILE A 187 5.42 15.60 -0.48
C ILE A 187 5.97 14.29 0.06
N ASP A 188 7.07 14.35 0.80
CA ASP A 188 7.57 13.20 1.54
C ASP A 188 6.64 12.84 2.71
N LEU A 189 6.00 11.67 2.62
CA LEU A 189 5.08 11.12 3.60
C LEU A 189 5.68 9.95 4.39
N THR A 190 6.97 9.87 4.53
CA THR A 190 7.65 8.87 5.39
C THR A 190 7.11 8.90 6.84
N ASP A 191 6.64 10.06 7.31
CA ASP A 191 5.89 10.18 8.55
C ASP A 191 4.39 10.01 8.29
N PRO A 192 3.74 8.92 8.79
CA PRO A 192 2.30 8.69 8.60
C PRO A 192 1.40 9.83 9.10
N LEU A 193 1.87 10.62 10.09
CA LEU A 193 1.14 11.77 10.58
C LEU A 193 0.98 12.86 9.50
N ARG A 194 1.99 13.01 8.63
CA ARG A 194 1.91 13.93 7.48
C ARG A 194 0.88 13.47 6.46
N HIS A 195 0.75 12.16 6.26
CA HIS A 195 -0.29 11.58 5.40
C HIS A 195 -1.68 11.96 5.91
N ASP A 196 -1.98 11.68 7.19
CA ASP A 196 -3.27 11.98 7.78
C ASP A 196 -3.58 13.48 7.73
N LEU A 197 -2.56 14.32 7.97
CA LEU A 197 -2.69 15.75 7.89
C LEU A 197 -2.92 16.25 6.46
N LEU A 198 -2.25 15.64 5.47
CA LEU A 198 -2.43 15.96 4.05
C LEU A 198 -3.86 15.75 3.60
N LEU A 199 -4.50 14.66 4.03
CA LEU A 199 -5.90 14.35 3.71
C LEU A 199 -6.90 15.37 4.22
N THR A 200 -6.52 16.22 5.19
CA THR A 200 -7.36 17.33 5.71
C THR A 200 -7.19 18.64 4.93
N THR A 201 -6.39 18.66 3.87
CA THR A 201 -6.09 19.85 3.08
C THR A 201 -6.68 19.79 1.68
N ASP A 202 -6.72 20.94 0.99
CA ASP A 202 -7.11 21.04 -0.42
C ASP A 202 -5.90 21.08 -1.36
N ARG A 203 -4.75 20.50 -0.94
CA ARG A 203 -3.56 20.49 -1.78
C ARG A 203 -3.80 19.76 -3.10
N PRO A 204 -3.27 20.26 -4.21
CA PRO A 204 -3.41 19.59 -5.50
C PRO A 204 -2.63 18.28 -5.53
N THR A 205 -3.09 17.38 -6.41
CA THR A 205 -2.42 16.13 -6.76
C THR A 205 -2.06 16.12 -8.24
N LEU A 206 -1.23 15.16 -8.65
CA LEU A 206 -0.97 14.92 -10.07
C LEU A 206 -2.27 14.64 -10.83
N ALA A 207 -3.24 13.92 -10.26
CA ALA A 207 -4.53 13.68 -10.90
C ALA A 207 -5.20 15.01 -11.29
N ARG A 208 -5.27 15.96 -10.35
CA ARG A 208 -5.83 17.30 -10.61
C ARG A 208 -5.00 18.12 -11.61
N LEU A 209 -3.67 17.95 -11.62
CA LEU A 209 -2.80 18.59 -12.61
C LEU A 209 -3.15 18.10 -14.03
N PHE A 210 -3.27 16.79 -14.21
CA PHE A 210 -3.61 16.19 -15.49
C PHE A 210 -5.02 16.57 -15.93
N SER A 211 -6.02 16.53 -15.04
CA SER A 211 -7.39 16.96 -15.36
C SER A 211 -7.43 18.43 -15.83
N ARG A 212 -6.69 19.33 -15.18
CA ARG A 212 -6.55 20.73 -15.61
C ARG A 212 -5.84 20.91 -16.94
N ALA A 213 -4.98 19.96 -17.33
CA ALA A 213 -4.34 19.94 -18.64
C ALA A 213 -5.19 19.28 -19.73
N GLY A 214 -6.44 18.92 -19.44
CA GLY A 214 -7.39 18.35 -20.40
C GLY A 214 -7.32 16.83 -20.53
N TYR A 215 -6.71 16.13 -19.58
CA TYR A 215 -6.76 14.67 -19.48
C TYR A 215 -8.00 14.21 -18.72
N GLU A 216 -8.48 13.00 -19.00
CA GLU A 216 -9.40 12.30 -18.11
C GLU A 216 -8.58 11.41 -17.17
N SER A 217 -8.67 11.65 -15.87
CA SER A 217 -7.88 10.94 -14.85
C SER A 217 -8.67 9.80 -14.22
N PHE A 218 -8.07 8.61 -14.20
CA PHE A 218 -8.62 7.39 -13.63
C PHE A 218 -7.78 6.95 -12.43
N GLY A 219 -8.42 6.77 -11.27
CA GLY A 219 -7.86 6.05 -10.14
C GLY A 219 -8.45 4.65 -10.09
N VAL A 220 -7.62 3.62 -10.24
CA VAL A 220 -8.09 2.23 -10.28
C VAL A 220 -7.53 1.49 -9.09
N TYR A 221 -8.39 1.04 -8.19
CA TYR A 221 -8.03 0.36 -6.95
C TYR A 221 -8.73 -1.00 -6.85
N PRO A 222 -8.19 -2.05 -7.50
CA PRO A 222 -8.83 -3.38 -7.55
C PRO A 222 -9.02 -4.03 -6.17
N ALA A 223 -8.21 -3.64 -5.20
CA ALA A 223 -8.29 -4.12 -3.82
C ALA A 223 -9.53 -3.64 -3.07
N LEU A 224 -10.07 -2.48 -3.41
CA LEU A 224 -11.16 -1.87 -2.65
C LEU A 224 -12.50 -2.50 -3.01
N SER A 225 -13.25 -2.90 -1.99
CA SER A 225 -14.61 -3.41 -2.11
C SER A 225 -15.59 -2.68 -1.18
N TRP A 226 -15.17 -1.54 -0.64
CA TRP A 226 -15.94 -0.69 0.27
C TRP A 226 -15.78 0.79 -0.09
N ASP A 227 -16.63 1.63 0.47
CA ASP A 227 -16.54 3.07 0.29
C ASP A 227 -15.33 3.64 1.04
N TRP A 228 -14.39 4.17 0.28
CA TRP A 228 -13.16 4.76 0.77
C TRP A 228 -13.26 6.28 0.71
N ALA A 229 -13.36 6.93 1.86
CA ALA A 229 -13.62 8.36 1.95
C ALA A 229 -12.46 9.20 1.42
N GLU A 230 -11.23 8.73 1.63
CA GLU A 230 -9.97 9.40 1.28
C GLU A 230 -9.80 9.57 -0.24
N ARG A 231 -10.50 8.77 -1.07
CA ARG A 231 -10.47 8.90 -2.54
C ARG A 231 -10.75 10.31 -3.04
N ARG A 232 -11.50 11.09 -2.27
CA ARG A 232 -11.83 12.48 -2.62
C ARG A 232 -10.62 13.40 -2.67
N PHE A 233 -9.64 13.13 -1.80
CA PHE A 233 -8.40 13.89 -1.79
C PHE A 233 -7.56 13.63 -3.04
N TYR A 234 -7.53 12.39 -3.53
CA TYR A 234 -6.77 12.03 -4.74
C TYR A 234 -7.22 12.82 -5.97
N GLY A 235 -8.50 13.12 -6.07
CA GLY A 235 -9.07 14.02 -7.06
C GLY A 235 -9.08 13.48 -8.49
N PHE A 236 -9.18 12.15 -8.65
CA PHE A 236 -9.42 11.53 -9.96
C PHE A 236 -10.82 11.87 -10.48
N ASP A 237 -10.95 12.06 -11.80
CA ASP A 237 -12.25 12.29 -12.45
C ASP A 237 -13.11 11.03 -12.41
N ARG A 238 -12.48 9.85 -12.52
CA ARG A 238 -13.12 8.54 -12.36
C ARG A 238 -12.37 7.70 -11.35
N PHE A 239 -13.14 7.01 -10.52
CA PHE A 239 -12.61 6.07 -9.54
C PHE A 239 -13.25 4.72 -9.75
N ILE A 240 -12.43 3.71 -10.04
CA ILE A 240 -12.82 2.33 -10.33
C ILE A 240 -12.30 1.45 -9.20
N ASP A 241 -13.20 0.73 -8.55
CA ASP A 241 -12.83 -0.22 -7.48
C ASP A 241 -13.08 -1.68 -7.87
N GLY A 242 -12.82 -2.60 -6.95
CA GLY A 242 -12.98 -4.04 -7.21
C GLY A 242 -14.42 -4.44 -7.55
N ARG A 243 -15.42 -3.68 -7.10
CA ARG A 243 -16.84 -3.94 -7.39
C ARG A 243 -17.17 -3.64 -8.86
N ASP A 244 -16.56 -2.60 -9.42
CA ASP A 244 -16.76 -2.19 -10.81
C ASP A 244 -16.14 -3.19 -11.80
N LEU A 245 -15.12 -3.93 -11.34
CA LEU A 245 -14.40 -4.89 -12.19
C LEU A 245 -15.17 -6.20 -12.43
N ASP A 246 -16.19 -6.53 -11.61
CA ASP A 246 -17.05 -7.73 -11.74
C ASP A 246 -16.23 -9.02 -11.99
N TYR A 247 -15.19 -9.25 -11.20
CA TYR A 247 -14.37 -10.45 -11.31
C TYR A 247 -15.11 -11.67 -10.81
N ARG A 248 -15.20 -12.72 -11.65
CA ARG A 248 -15.92 -13.96 -11.36
C ARG A 248 -15.03 -15.20 -11.32
N GLY A 249 -13.74 -15.02 -11.57
CA GLY A 249 -12.77 -16.11 -11.48
C GLY A 249 -12.48 -16.52 -10.03
N PRO A 250 -11.58 -17.50 -9.81
CA PRO A 250 -11.18 -17.91 -8.47
C PRO A 250 -10.53 -16.74 -7.71
N PRO A 251 -10.87 -16.53 -6.42
CA PRO A 251 -10.25 -15.47 -5.63
C PRO A 251 -8.79 -15.83 -5.36
N LEU A 252 -7.85 -15.11 -5.97
CA LEU A 252 -6.42 -15.36 -5.90
C LEU A 252 -5.70 -14.28 -5.10
N GLY A 253 -4.81 -14.72 -4.21
CA GLY A 253 -4.07 -13.81 -3.35
C GLY A 253 -4.93 -13.13 -2.28
N TYR A 254 -4.35 -12.15 -1.61
CA TYR A 254 -5.00 -11.43 -0.53
C TYR A 254 -6.20 -10.60 -1.03
N TRP A 255 -6.03 -9.92 -2.16
CA TRP A 255 -7.02 -9.01 -2.74
C TRP A 255 -7.94 -9.64 -3.78
N LYS A 256 -7.78 -10.95 -4.06
CA LYS A 256 -8.70 -11.79 -4.83
C LYS A 256 -8.70 -11.57 -6.35
N ILE A 257 -8.42 -10.38 -6.86
CA ILE A 257 -8.50 -10.03 -8.29
C ILE A 257 -7.09 -9.99 -8.88
N PRO A 258 -6.73 -10.83 -9.87
CA PRO A 258 -5.43 -10.73 -10.53
C PRO A 258 -5.25 -9.42 -11.31
N ASP A 259 -4.05 -8.82 -11.25
CA ASP A 259 -3.74 -7.55 -11.92
C ASP A 259 -3.96 -7.60 -13.42
N GLN A 260 -3.60 -8.72 -14.07
CA GLN A 260 -3.84 -8.92 -15.49
C GLN A 260 -5.31 -8.76 -15.84
N TYR A 261 -6.21 -9.36 -15.03
CA TYR A 261 -7.65 -9.22 -15.22
C TYR A 261 -8.10 -7.77 -14.97
N ALA A 262 -7.70 -7.19 -13.85
CA ALA A 262 -8.10 -5.85 -13.47
C ALA A 262 -7.74 -4.82 -14.54
N PHE A 263 -6.51 -4.91 -15.06
CA PHE A 263 -6.02 -4.02 -16.10
C PHE A 263 -6.75 -4.23 -17.43
N ALA A 264 -6.96 -5.48 -17.86
CA ALA A 264 -7.70 -5.80 -19.07
C ALA A 264 -9.18 -5.37 -18.99
N LYS A 265 -9.81 -5.63 -17.85
CA LYS A 265 -11.23 -5.28 -17.61
C LYS A 265 -11.45 -3.77 -17.64
N LEU A 266 -10.55 -2.99 -17.05
CA LEU A 266 -10.59 -1.54 -17.11
C LEU A 266 -10.59 -1.05 -18.57
N HIS A 267 -9.70 -1.57 -19.40
CA HIS A 267 -9.60 -1.18 -20.81
C HIS A 267 -10.80 -1.65 -21.64
N ALA A 268 -11.42 -2.75 -21.27
CA ALA A 268 -12.67 -3.21 -21.89
C ALA A 268 -13.87 -2.32 -21.51
N LEU A 269 -13.95 -1.87 -20.25
CA LEU A 269 -15.01 -0.98 -19.78
C LEU A 269 -14.85 0.46 -20.29
N HIS A 270 -13.61 0.90 -20.43
CA HIS A 270 -13.27 2.26 -20.84
C HIS A 270 -12.24 2.21 -21.97
N PRO A 271 -12.64 1.78 -23.20
CA PRO A 271 -11.72 1.71 -24.32
C PRO A 271 -11.23 3.12 -24.69
N PRO A 272 -9.93 3.28 -24.99
CA PRO A 272 -9.43 4.55 -25.50
C PRO A 272 -10.06 4.82 -26.87
N ALA A 273 -10.73 5.96 -27.01
CA ALA A 273 -11.31 6.38 -28.28
C ALA A 273 -10.50 7.52 -28.87
N GLY A 274 -10.30 7.53 -30.20
CA GLY A 274 -9.47 8.52 -30.88
C GLY A 274 -9.90 9.99 -30.67
N SER A 275 -11.19 10.23 -30.48
CA SER A 275 -11.78 11.55 -30.22
C SER A 275 -11.88 11.90 -28.73
N ALA A 276 -11.63 10.94 -27.80
CA ALA A 276 -11.67 11.18 -26.37
C ALA A 276 -10.42 11.95 -25.89
N PRO A 277 -10.47 12.66 -24.76
CA PRO A 277 -9.30 13.22 -24.12
C PRO A 277 -8.21 12.18 -23.86
N PRO A 278 -6.91 12.56 -23.84
CA PRO A 278 -5.88 11.66 -23.35
C PRO A 278 -6.13 11.31 -21.88
N ARG A 279 -5.61 10.16 -21.43
CA ARG A 279 -5.90 9.65 -20.09
C ARG A 279 -4.66 9.64 -19.22
N LEU A 280 -4.85 9.98 -17.95
CA LEU A 280 -3.99 9.55 -16.86
C LEU A 280 -4.62 8.33 -16.21
N LEU A 281 -3.97 7.20 -16.26
CA LEU A 281 -4.35 6.01 -15.52
C LEU A 281 -3.41 5.83 -14.32
N PHE A 282 -3.93 5.87 -13.12
CA PHE A 282 -3.25 5.47 -11.90
C PHE A 282 -3.71 4.07 -11.50
N PHE A 283 -2.77 3.13 -11.50
CA PHE A 283 -3.06 1.71 -11.26
C PHE A 283 -2.05 1.11 -10.28
N PRO A 284 -2.34 1.02 -8.99
CA PRO A 284 -1.59 0.18 -8.08
C PRO A 284 -1.92 -1.29 -8.32
N THR A 285 -0.89 -2.11 -8.57
CA THR A 285 -1.05 -3.56 -8.63
C THR A 285 -1.28 -4.15 -7.25
N ILE A 286 -1.85 -5.33 -7.17
CA ILE A 286 -2.24 -5.96 -5.91
C ILE A 286 -1.86 -7.44 -5.82
N THR A 287 -1.51 -8.06 -6.95
CA THR A 287 -1.24 -9.51 -7.00
C THR A 287 0.01 -9.88 -6.20
N THR A 288 1.02 -9.01 -6.22
CA THR A 288 2.30 -9.17 -5.50
C THR A 288 2.24 -8.78 -4.03
N HIS A 289 1.03 -8.66 -3.45
CA HIS A 289 0.83 -8.41 -2.03
C HIS A 289 1.10 -9.69 -1.19
N LEU A 290 1.61 -9.51 0.01
CA LEU A 290 1.74 -10.59 1.00
C LEU A 290 0.40 -11.33 1.17
N PRO A 291 0.33 -12.68 1.17
CA PRO A 291 1.43 -13.65 1.31
C PRO A 291 2.06 -14.15 -0.01
N PHE A 292 1.97 -13.44 -1.10
CA PHE A 292 2.55 -13.76 -2.42
C PHE A 292 2.03 -15.07 -3.03
N GLY A 293 0.76 -15.38 -2.85
CA GLY A 293 0.20 -16.61 -3.39
C GLY A 293 -1.31 -16.74 -3.22
N PRO A 294 -1.94 -17.64 -3.96
CA PRO A 294 -1.36 -18.40 -5.08
C PRO A 294 -1.00 -17.52 -6.28
N VAL A 295 0.06 -17.92 -7.01
CA VAL A 295 0.50 -17.21 -8.23
C VAL A 295 -0.53 -17.43 -9.34
N PRO A 296 -1.15 -16.37 -9.90
CA PRO A 296 -2.07 -16.51 -11.01
C PRO A 296 -1.37 -17.02 -12.27
N PRO A 297 -1.98 -17.91 -13.05
CA PRO A 297 -1.45 -18.26 -14.34
C PRO A 297 -1.63 -17.08 -15.31
N TYR A 298 -0.58 -16.78 -16.07
CA TYR A 298 -0.69 -15.82 -17.16
C TYR A 298 -1.62 -16.36 -18.24
N GLN A 299 -2.66 -15.59 -18.58
CA GLN A 299 -3.60 -15.93 -19.65
C GLN A 299 -3.25 -15.13 -20.91
N ALA A 300 -2.77 -15.83 -21.95
CA ALA A 300 -2.41 -15.19 -23.21
C ALA A 300 -3.64 -14.78 -24.05
N ASP A 301 -4.75 -15.48 -23.87
CA ASP A 301 -6.03 -15.16 -24.49
C ASP A 301 -6.78 -14.16 -23.58
N TRP A 302 -6.76 -12.90 -23.96
CA TRP A 302 -7.34 -11.80 -23.22
C TRP A 302 -8.89 -11.83 -23.19
N ASP A 303 -9.52 -12.42 -24.20
CA ASP A 303 -11.00 -12.59 -24.21
C ASP A 303 -11.41 -13.68 -23.22
N ARG A 304 -10.67 -14.79 -23.21
CA ARG A 304 -10.85 -15.82 -22.19
C ARG A 304 -10.59 -15.31 -20.78
N LEU A 305 -9.55 -14.48 -20.60
CA LEU A 305 -9.25 -13.86 -19.30
C LEU A 305 -10.45 -13.09 -18.76
N LEU A 306 -11.20 -12.40 -19.60
CA LEU A 306 -12.38 -11.60 -19.23
C LEU A 306 -13.67 -12.41 -19.10
N SER A 307 -13.63 -13.71 -19.35
CA SER A 307 -14.78 -14.61 -19.20
C SER A 307 -15.04 -14.97 -17.73
N ALA A 308 -16.15 -15.66 -17.48
CA ALA A 308 -16.49 -16.17 -16.15
C ALA A 308 -15.57 -17.32 -15.67
N ASP A 309 -14.86 -17.97 -16.59
CA ASP A 309 -13.92 -19.07 -16.30
C ASP A 309 -12.57 -18.82 -16.97
N PRO A 310 -11.77 -17.86 -16.45
CA PRO A 310 -10.52 -17.45 -17.08
C PRO A 310 -9.46 -18.55 -17.12
N PHE A 311 -9.50 -19.50 -16.18
CA PHE A 311 -8.43 -20.49 -16.01
C PHE A 311 -8.88 -21.93 -16.23
N GLY A 312 -10.18 -22.21 -16.27
CA GLY A 312 -10.74 -23.55 -16.28
C GLY A 312 -10.87 -24.16 -14.89
N ALA A 313 -11.83 -25.10 -14.74
CA ALA A 313 -12.22 -25.62 -13.43
C ALA A 313 -11.08 -26.35 -12.69
N ASP A 314 -10.26 -27.12 -13.40
CA ASP A 314 -9.18 -27.91 -12.78
C ASP A 314 -8.05 -27.01 -12.31
N GLU A 315 -7.66 -26.02 -13.10
CA GLU A 315 -6.64 -25.04 -12.72
C GLU A 315 -7.14 -24.16 -11.56
N SER A 316 -8.38 -23.71 -11.61
CA SER A 316 -9.02 -22.96 -10.52
C SER A 316 -9.00 -23.75 -9.21
N ARG A 317 -9.33 -25.06 -9.26
CA ARG A 317 -9.27 -25.93 -8.09
C ARG A 317 -7.84 -26.07 -7.56
N ARG A 318 -6.87 -26.29 -8.45
CA ARG A 318 -5.44 -26.38 -8.09
C ARG A 318 -4.97 -25.12 -7.39
N LEU A 319 -5.32 -23.95 -7.92
CA LEU A 319 -4.95 -22.65 -7.33
C LEU A 319 -5.54 -22.45 -5.95
N LEU A 320 -6.83 -22.75 -5.77
CA LEU A 320 -7.53 -22.59 -4.49
C LEU A 320 -7.06 -23.56 -3.41
N THR A 321 -6.44 -24.69 -3.81
CA THR A 321 -5.87 -25.68 -2.87
C THR A 321 -4.36 -25.55 -2.71
N SER A 322 -3.71 -24.59 -3.39
CA SER A 322 -2.28 -24.37 -3.25
C SER A 322 -1.95 -23.80 -1.87
N TYR A 323 -0.81 -24.21 -1.35
CA TYR A 323 -0.29 -23.79 -0.05
C TYR A 323 0.77 -22.70 -0.22
N VAL A 324 0.75 -21.72 0.67
CA VAL A 324 1.80 -20.72 0.79
C VAL A 324 2.70 -21.12 1.97
N ASP A 325 3.99 -21.29 1.70
CA ASP A 325 4.97 -21.53 2.76
C ASP A 325 5.27 -20.20 3.47
N TRP A 326 4.73 -20.03 4.68
CA TRP A 326 4.95 -18.84 5.50
C TRP A 326 6.36 -18.75 6.10
N LEU A 327 7.14 -19.85 6.07
CA LEU A 327 8.51 -19.85 6.55
C LEU A 327 9.51 -19.40 5.47
N ASP A 328 9.18 -19.64 4.19
CA ASP A 328 9.94 -19.12 3.06
C ASP A 328 9.02 -18.69 1.91
N MET A 329 8.67 -17.41 1.89
CA MET A 329 7.79 -16.83 0.88
C MET A 329 8.52 -16.41 -0.40
N ARG A 330 9.87 -16.48 -0.46
CA ARG A 330 10.66 -16.02 -1.61
C ARG A 330 10.32 -16.73 -2.91
N PRO A 331 10.12 -18.07 -2.95
CA PRO A 331 9.71 -18.74 -4.19
C PRO A 331 8.41 -18.20 -4.75
N ASN A 332 7.43 -17.94 -3.88
CA ASN A 332 6.16 -17.35 -4.27
C ASN A 332 6.32 -15.91 -4.74
N TYR A 333 7.11 -15.10 -4.02
CA TYR A 333 7.44 -13.73 -4.41
C TYR A 333 8.07 -13.67 -5.80
N ILE A 334 9.03 -14.56 -6.09
CA ILE A 334 9.65 -14.69 -7.42
C ILE A 334 8.58 -15.03 -8.47
N GLY A 335 7.75 -16.05 -8.22
CA GLY A 335 6.68 -16.45 -9.14
C GLY A 335 5.67 -15.33 -9.43
N MET A 336 5.36 -14.51 -8.41
CA MET A 336 4.49 -13.32 -8.59
C MET A 336 5.12 -12.29 -9.53
N PHE A 337 6.43 -12.02 -9.43
CA PHE A 337 7.11 -11.10 -10.35
C PHE A 337 7.32 -11.69 -11.75
N GLU A 338 7.54 -12.99 -11.87
CA GLU A 338 7.51 -13.66 -13.18
C GLU A 338 6.15 -13.48 -13.86
N TYR A 339 5.06 -13.65 -13.12
CA TYR A 339 3.70 -13.38 -13.61
C TYR A 339 3.53 -11.90 -14.00
N THR A 340 3.98 -10.97 -13.14
CA THR A 340 3.87 -9.54 -13.37
C THR A 340 4.59 -9.09 -14.64
N TYR A 341 5.84 -9.52 -14.84
CA TYR A 341 6.57 -9.20 -16.07
C TYR A 341 5.90 -9.81 -17.31
N ARG A 342 5.35 -11.01 -17.20
CA ARG A 342 4.66 -11.66 -18.34
C ARG A 342 3.39 -10.94 -18.76
N TRP A 343 2.54 -10.53 -17.81
CA TRP A 343 1.31 -9.86 -18.20
C TRP A 343 1.57 -8.43 -18.67
N LEU A 344 2.51 -7.70 -18.08
CA LEU A 344 2.94 -6.39 -18.58
C LEU A 344 3.50 -6.50 -20.00
N GLY A 345 4.44 -7.42 -20.24
CA GLY A 345 5.00 -7.67 -21.57
C GLY A 345 3.93 -8.06 -22.58
N GLY A 346 3.04 -8.99 -22.22
CA GLY A 346 1.91 -9.37 -23.05
C GLY A 346 0.97 -8.21 -23.38
N TRP A 347 0.76 -7.28 -22.47
CA TRP A 347 -0.01 -6.07 -22.72
C TRP A 347 0.70 -5.12 -23.67
N LEU A 348 1.99 -4.86 -23.46
CA LEU A 348 2.78 -3.95 -24.30
C LEU A 348 2.87 -4.38 -25.78
N ARG A 349 2.72 -5.67 -26.06
CA ARG A 349 2.64 -6.19 -27.44
C ARG A 349 1.30 -5.98 -28.12
N ARG A 350 0.27 -5.55 -27.39
CA ARG A 350 -1.04 -5.28 -27.98
C ARG A 350 -1.01 -3.97 -28.75
N PRO A 351 -1.75 -3.86 -29.86
CA PRO A 351 -1.87 -2.59 -30.56
C PRO A 351 -2.56 -1.56 -29.67
N GLU A 352 -2.00 -0.38 -29.59
CA GLU A 352 -2.59 0.76 -28.88
C GLU A 352 -3.25 1.72 -29.86
N SER A 353 -4.39 2.25 -29.49
CA SER A 353 -5.10 3.27 -30.29
C SER A 353 -4.49 4.67 -30.13
N ARG A 354 -3.65 4.86 -29.11
CA ARG A 354 -2.94 6.11 -28.81
C ARG A 354 -1.58 5.78 -28.20
N GLU A 355 -0.57 6.60 -28.54
CA GLU A 355 0.75 6.50 -27.93
C GLU A 355 0.64 6.66 -26.40
N THR A 356 1.25 5.76 -25.66
CA THR A 356 1.14 5.70 -24.20
C THR A 356 2.52 5.74 -23.56
N VAL A 357 2.68 6.63 -22.59
CA VAL A 357 3.84 6.67 -21.69
C VAL A 357 3.55 5.83 -20.45
N TRP A 358 4.49 4.96 -20.10
CA TRP A 358 4.40 4.09 -18.92
C TRP A 358 5.40 4.53 -17.87
N LEU A 359 4.92 4.69 -16.65
CA LEU A 359 5.70 4.90 -15.47
C LEU A 359 5.43 3.71 -14.53
N LEU A 360 6.41 2.83 -14.38
CA LEU A 360 6.35 1.68 -13.49
C LEU A 360 7.17 2.04 -12.24
N VAL A 361 6.55 2.08 -11.08
CA VAL A 361 7.19 2.52 -9.82
C VAL A 361 6.93 1.48 -8.76
N GLY A 362 7.96 1.01 -8.07
CA GLY A 362 7.76 0.22 -6.85
C GLY A 362 7.16 1.08 -5.74
N ASP A 363 6.26 0.53 -4.96
CA ASP A 363 5.70 1.23 -3.80
C ASP A 363 6.57 1.10 -2.55
N HIS A 364 7.10 -0.09 -2.28
CA HIS A 364 8.01 -0.39 -1.17
C HIS A 364 8.74 -1.72 -1.37
N GLN A 365 9.70 -2.01 -0.51
CA GLN A 365 10.28 -3.35 -0.35
C GLN A 365 9.24 -4.31 0.24
N PRO A 366 9.29 -5.61 -0.07
CA PRO A 366 8.52 -6.60 0.66
C PRO A 366 8.98 -6.69 2.13
N ALA A 367 8.17 -7.33 2.96
CA ALA A 367 8.47 -7.52 4.37
C ALA A 367 9.82 -8.22 4.61
N ALA A 368 10.44 -7.99 5.77
CA ALA A 368 11.80 -8.44 6.08
C ALA A 368 11.99 -9.97 6.04
N ASN A 369 10.93 -10.76 6.20
CA ASN A 369 10.99 -12.23 6.00
C ASN A 369 11.28 -12.62 4.53
N VAL A 370 11.09 -11.71 3.58
CA VAL A 370 11.45 -11.87 2.17
C VAL A 370 12.70 -11.07 1.83
N SER A 371 12.72 -9.77 2.13
CA SER A 371 13.82 -8.86 1.78
C SER A 371 15.06 -8.99 2.66
N GLY A 372 14.92 -9.58 3.85
CA GLY A 372 15.98 -9.60 4.87
C GLY A 372 15.97 -8.37 5.77
N GLU A 373 16.62 -8.51 6.93
CA GLU A 373 16.80 -7.40 7.86
C GLU A 373 17.78 -6.36 7.27
N GLY A 374 17.48 -5.08 7.47
CA GLY A 374 18.32 -3.98 7.01
C GLY A 374 18.31 -3.74 5.49
N ALA A 375 17.38 -4.33 4.75
CA ALA A 375 17.22 -4.04 3.33
C ALA A 375 16.98 -2.54 3.09
N ARG A 376 17.59 -1.99 2.02
CA ARG A 376 17.44 -0.58 1.68
C ARG A 376 16.00 -0.26 1.27
N TRP A 377 15.59 0.99 1.50
CA TRP A 377 14.24 1.46 1.18
C TRP A 377 14.03 1.81 -0.30
N ASP A 378 15.01 1.53 -1.13
CA ASP A 378 14.95 1.90 -2.54
C ASP A 378 14.02 0.98 -3.33
N VAL A 379 13.31 1.58 -4.28
CA VAL A 379 12.42 0.92 -5.23
C VAL A 379 12.81 1.31 -6.65
N PRO A 380 12.62 0.41 -7.63
CA PRO A 380 12.84 0.74 -9.03
C PRO A 380 11.77 1.69 -9.57
N VAL A 381 12.18 2.53 -10.50
CA VAL A 381 11.31 3.32 -11.36
C VAL A 381 11.79 3.25 -12.81
#